data_6b0656e500b8f5264ff6090ba70c8e1c
#
_entry.id   6b0656e500b8f5264ff6090ba70c8e1c
#
_cell.length_a   1.000
_cell.length_b   1.000
_cell.length_c   1.000
_cell.angle_alpha   90.00
_cell.angle_beta   90.00
_cell.angle_gamma   90.00
#
_symmetry.space_group_name_H-M   'P 1'
#
loop_
_entity.id
_entity.type
_entity.pdbx_description
1 polymer ?
#
loop_
_entity_poly.entity_id
_entity_poly.type
_entity_poly.pdbx_seq_one_letter_code
_entity_poly.pdbx_strand_id
1 'polypeptide(L)'
;MVQDEALEKIEACSSLKELNDIRVLYLGKKGPIQEAMKSMKNMDPDQRKTFGQTSNKVKQELSKAVEDKKEVLEHQAIIDKINSETIDLSLPSYKLDQGTMHPLSIIVSQLEELFLGMGYQIAEGPEVESDYFNFELMNLPKGHPARDMQDTFYIDENTLMRTHTSPVQAHTLLAAKGKGPIKVICPGKTYRRDDDDATHSHQFMQCEGLVVDKNITLADLKGTLEVFARKFFGEKREIRLRPSYFPFTEPSVEVDISCHHCGGKGCAMCKGTGWIEILGAGMVNPKVLDMCGFDSKEYQGFAFGIGIERVAMLKYGIDNIRDFYNDDLRFLNQFQREE
;
A
#
# COMPACT_ATOMS: atom_id res chain seq x y z
N MET A 1 8.96 53.27 -52.46
CA MET A 1 8.18 54.29 -51.73
C MET A 1 6.94 53.66 -50.99
N VAL A 2 5.81 53.29 -51.66
CA VAL A 2 4.61 52.80 -50.93
C VAL A 2 4.86 51.44 -50.23
N GLN A 3 5.66 50.60 -50.87
CA GLN A 3 6.01 49.29 -50.29
C GLN A 3 6.91 49.46 -49.09
N ASP A 4 7.95 50.27 -49.20
CA ASP A 4 8.93 50.45 -48.11
C ASP A 4 8.28 51.09 -46.88
N GLU A 5 7.43 52.11 -47.11
CA GLU A 5 6.66 52.78 -46.07
C GLU A 5 5.69 51.80 -45.35
N ALA A 6 5.05 50.88 -46.10
CA ALA A 6 4.17 49.89 -45.53
C ALA A 6 4.94 48.87 -44.70
N LEU A 7 6.11 48.40 -45.18
CA LEU A 7 6.96 47.46 -44.45
C LEU A 7 7.51 48.07 -43.17
N GLU A 8 8.00 49.33 -43.22
CA GLU A 8 8.45 50.04 -42.01
C GLU A 8 7.35 50.16 -40.94
N LYS A 9 6.11 50.49 -41.37
CA LYS A 9 4.97 50.56 -40.45
C LYS A 9 4.55 49.20 -39.87
N ILE A 10 4.61 48.13 -40.66
CA ILE A 10 4.37 46.77 -40.20
C ILE A 10 5.43 46.38 -39.17
N GLU A 11 6.68 46.69 -39.43
CA GLU A 11 7.78 46.35 -38.52
C GLU A 11 7.72 47.14 -37.20
N ALA A 12 7.33 48.41 -37.25
CA ALA A 12 7.24 49.31 -36.10
C ALA A 12 5.98 49.09 -35.23
N CYS A 13 4.94 48.43 -35.75
CA CYS A 13 3.69 48.24 -34.98
C CYS A 13 3.88 47.33 -33.76
N SER A 14 3.20 47.71 -32.68
CA SER A 14 3.30 47.03 -31.37
C SER A 14 2.04 46.31 -30.96
N SER A 15 0.95 46.43 -31.70
CA SER A 15 -0.31 45.74 -31.35
C SER A 15 -1.02 45.13 -32.56
N LEU A 16 -1.79 44.06 -32.32
CA LEU A 16 -2.63 43.42 -33.35
C LEU A 16 -3.65 44.39 -33.96
N LYS A 17 -4.11 45.38 -33.20
CA LYS A 17 -5.05 46.38 -33.67
C LYS A 17 -4.38 47.30 -34.69
N GLU A 18 -3.20 47.86 -34.35
CA GLU A 18 -2.38 48.68 -35.26
C GLU A 18 -2.02 47.92 -36.53
N LEU A 19 -1.61 46.65 -36.41
CA LEU A 19 -1.28 45.78 -37.53
C LEU A 19 -2.50 45.59 -38.47
N ASN A 20 -3.69 45.40 -37.92
CA ASN A 20 -4.90 45.28 -38.71
C ASN A 20 -5.27 46.61 -39.39
N ASP A 21 -5.06 47.76 -38.74
CA ASP A 21 -5.29 49.08 -39.31
C ASP A 21 -4.33 49.33 -40.48
N ILE A 22 -3.05 49.00 -40.35
CA ILE A 22 -2.05 49.05 -41.41
C ILE A 22 -2.44 48.13 -42.57
N ARG A 23 -2.88 46.92 -42.29
CA ARG A 23 -3.36 45.96 -43.30
C ARG A 23 -4.53 46.56 -44.11
N VAL A 24 -5.52 47.15 -43.42
CA VAL A 24 -6.69 47.78 -44.07
C VAL A 24 -6.27 48.99 -44.89
N LEU A 25 -5.34 49.80 -44.39
CA LEU A 25 -4.83 51.01 -45.08
C LEU A 25 -4.14 50.67 -46.40
N TYR A 26 -3.25 49.67 -46.41
CA TYR A 26 -2.44 49.35 -47.60
C TYR A 26 -3.03 48.25 -48.49
N LEU A 27 -3.65 47.22 -47.94
CA LEU A 27 -4.18 46.06 -48.64
C LEU A 27 -5.72 46.09 -48.79
N GLY A 28 -6.37 47.03 -48.15
CA GLY A 28 -7.82 47.17 -48.19
C GLY A 28 -8.35 47.63 -49.57
N LYS A 29 -9.69 47.54 -49.75
CA LYS A 29 -10.37 47.87 -51.03
C LYS A 29 -10.13 49.28 -51.52
N LYS A 30 -9.81 50.24 -50.62
CA LYS A 30 -9.51 51.66 -50.96
C LYS A 30 -8.02 51.96 -50.72
N GLY A 31 -7.19 50.98 -50.55
CA GLY A 31 -5.76 51.17 -50.34
C GLY A 31 -4.99 51.46 -51.60
N PRO A 32 -3.79 52.06 -51.49
CA PRO A 32 -3.00 52.55 -52.62
C PRO A 32 -2.66 51.45 -53.62
N ILE A 33 -2.52 50.20 -53.20
CA ILE A 33 -2.26 49.07 -54.10
C ILE A 33 -3.49 48.77 -54.98
N GLN A 34 -4.68 48.83 -54.39
CA GLN A 34 -5.94 48.61 -55.15
C GLN A 34 -6.23 49.76 -56.10
N GLU A 35 -5.92 50.98 -55.70
CA GLU A 35 -6.04 52.16 -56.58
C GLU A 35 -5.06 52.10 -57.75
N ALA A 36 -3.82 51.70 -57.46
CA ALA A 36 -2.81 51.48 -58.49
C ALA A 36 -3.25 50.37 -59.48
N MET A 37 -3.85 49.27 -58.99
CA MET A 37 -4.40 48.24 -59.87
C MET A 37 -5.60 48.72 -60.72
N LYS A 38 -6.42 49.64 -60.22
CA LYS A 38 -7.53 50.20 -61.00
C LYS A 38 -7.02 51.12 -62.14
N SER A 39 -5.93 51.85 -61.93
CA SER A 39 -5.32 52.71 -62.95
C SER A 39 -4.73 51.97 -64.13
N MET A 40 -4.51 50.63 -64.00
CA MET A 40 -4.03 49.80 -65.13
C MET A 40 -4.96 49.77 -66.33
N LYS A 41 -6.24 50.10 -66.16
CA LYS A 41 -7.19 50.11 -67.28
C LYS A 41 -6.79 51.05 -68.44
N ASN A 42 -5.99 52.03 -68.13
CA ASN A 42 -5.59 53.11 -69.11
C ASN A 42 -4.11 52.95 -69.58
N MET A 43 -3.45 51.77 -69.34
CA MET A 43 -2.09 51.46 -69.72
C MET A 43 -1.97 50.61 -70.95
N ASP A 44 -0.85 50.71 -71.66
CA ASP A 44 -0.50 49.88 -72.84
C ASP A 44 -0.36 48.40 -72.46
N PRO A 45 -0.71 47.44 -73.37
CA PRO A 45 -0.76 46.00 -73.03
C PRO A 45 0.50 45.41 -72.39
N ASP A 46 1.71 45.82 -72.83
CA ASP A 46 2.99 45.31 -72.29
C ASP A 46 3.29 45.93 -70.92
N GLN A 47 3.02 47.26 -70.76
CA GLN A 47 3.17 47.92 -69.50
C GLN A 47 2.16 47.38 -68.46
N ARG A 48 0.94 47.02 -68.85
CA ARG A 48 -0.08 46.46 -68.00
C ARG A 48 0.37 45.12 -67.45
N LYS A 49 1.00 44.26 -68.24
CA LYS A 49 1.48 42.93 -67.79
C LYS A 49 2.59 43.05 -66.75
N THR A 50 3.59 43.88 -67.00
CA THR A 50 4.71 44.15 -66.09
C THR A 50 4.25 44.79 -64.75
N PHE A 51 3.39 45.82 -64.84
CA PHE A 51 2.81 46.48 -63.69
C PHE A 51 1.93 45.59 -62.85
N GLY A 52 1.13 44.73 -63.53
CA GLY A 52 0.32 43.70 -62.82
C GLY A 52 1.16 42.67 -62.05
N GLN A 53 2.24 42.19 -62.67
CA GLN A 53 3.17 41.28 -62.00
C GLN A 53 3.83 41.94 -60.78
N THR A 54 4.31 43.20 -60.92
CA THR A 54 4.96 43.91 -59.82
C THR A 54 3.95 44.21 -58.68
N SER A 55 2.74 44.69 -59.02
CA SER A 55 1.70 44.94 -58.03
C SER A 55 1.28 43.70 -57.26
N ASN A 56 1.15 42.55 -57.94
CA ASN A 56 0.88 41.26 -57.29
C ASN A 56 2.04 40.82 -56.37
N LYS A 57 3.29 41.01 -56.82
CA LYS A 57 4.46 40.69 -56.00
C LYS A 57 4.48 41.51 -54.70
N VAL A 58 4.30 42.84 -54.82
CA VAL A 58 4.21 43.76 -53.67
C VAL A 58 3.08 43.35 -52.72
N LYS A 59 1.90 43.04 -53.29
CA LYS A 59 0.75 42.57 -52.48
C LYS A 59 1.06 41.28 -51.72
N GLN A 60 1.75 40.34 -52.35
CA GLN A 60 2.14 39.09 -51.72
C GLN A 60 3.17 39.33 -50.61
N GLU A 61 4.20 40.14 -50.89
CA GLU A 61 5.22 40.46 -49.89
C GLU A 61 4.64 41.19 -48.67
N LEU A 62 3.76 42.17 -48.86
CA LEU A 62 3.07 42.83 -47.77
C LEU A 62 2.13 41.94 -47.00
N SER A 63 1.40 41.07 -47.72
CA SER A 63 0.52 40.07 -47.04
C SER A 63 1.30 39.12 -46.16
N LYS A 64 2.46 38.66 -46.67
CA LYS A 64 3.37 37.79 -45.92
C LYS A 64 3.93 38.52 -44.69
N ALA A 65 4.42 39.76 -44.86
CA ALA A 65 4.96 40.57 -43.77
C ALA A 65 3.92 40.80 -42.66
N VAL A 66 2.64 41.03 -43.02
CA VAL A 66 1.53 41.17 -42.07
C VAL A 66 1.29 39.85 -41.31
N GLU A 67 1.30 38.70 -42.00
CA GLU A 67 1.13 37.39 -41.40
C GLU A 67 2.28 37.05 -40.41
N ASP A 68 3.53 37.24 -40.86
CA ASP A 68 4.74 36.99 -40.05
C ASP A 68 4.72 37.88 -38.77
N LYS A 69 4.39 39.16 -38.91
CA LYS A 69 4.29 40.09 -37.77
C LYS A 69 3.14 39.75 -36.83
N LYS A 70 2.02 39.28 -37.39
CA LYS A 70 0.88 38.80 -36.59
C LYS A 70 1.26 37.64 -35.68
N GLU A 71 1.94 36.63 -36.22
CA GLU A 71 2.44 35.52 -35.43
C GLU A 71 3.36 35.95 -34.29
N VAL A 72 4.27 36.89 -34.56
CA VAL A 72 5.17 37.44 -33.54
C VAL A 72 4.39 38.18 -32.43
N LEU A 73 3.39 39.00 -32.78
CA LEU A 73 2.59 39.74 -31.81
C LEU A 73 1.66 38.80 -30.99
N GLU A 74 1.09 37.78 -31.62
CA GLU A 74 0.29 36.74 -30.93
C GLU A 74 1.16 35.95 -29.95
N HIS A 75 2.36 35.54 -30.36
CA HIS A 75 3.29 34.84 -29.50
C HIS A 75 3.75 35.75 -28.32
N GLN A 76 4.04 37.00 -28.57
CA GLN A 76 4.42 37.95 -27.51
C GLN A 76 3.27 38.16 -26.51
N ALA A 77 2.03 38.28 -27.00
CA ALA A 77 0.86 38.40 -26.14
C ALA A 77 0.65 37.17 -25.24
N ILE A 78 0.95 35.97 -25.72
CA ILE A 78 0.92 34.74 -24.93
C ILE A 78 2.01 34.79 -23.84
N ILE A 79 3.24 35.17 -24.20
CA ILE A 79 4.34 35.28 -23.22
C ILE A 79 4.01 36.34 -22.16
N ASP A 80 3.50 37.48 -22.55
CA ASP A 80 3.14 38.58 -21.65
C ASP A 80 2.01 38.12 -20.70
N LYS A 81 1.05 37.34 -21.19
CA LYS A 81 0.01 36.76 -20.39
C LYS A 81 0.58 35.75 -19.38
N ILE A 82 1.44 34.84 -19.82
CA ILE A 82 2.10 33.87 -18.95
C ILE A 82 2.89 34.58 -17.85
N ASN A 83 3.65 35.60 -18.21
CA ASN A 83 4.45 36.39 -17.26
C ASN A 83 3.59 37.19 -16.27
N SER A 84 2.40 37.62 -16.69
CA SER A 84 1.47 38.38 -15.82
C SER A 84 0.70 37.49 -14.86
N GLU A 85 0.52 36.20 -15.19
CA GLU A 85 -0.16 35.19 -14.37
C GLU A 85 0.85 34.42 -13.49
N THR A 86 1.82 35.09 -12.86
CA THR A 86 2.78 34.44 -11.96
C THR A 86 2.09 33.95 -10.70
N ILE A 87 2.20 32.67 -10.45
CA ILE A 87 1.77 32.03 -9.19
C ILE A 87 2.98 31.99 -8.26
N ASP A 88 2.83 32.47 -7.04
CA ASP A 88 3.86 32.33 -6.01
C ASP A 88 3.94 30.87 -5.54
N LEU A 89 4.93 30.14 -6.06
CA LEU A 89 5.20 28.75 -5.71
C LEU A 89 5.82 28.58 -4.31
N SER A 90 6.19 29.67 -3.63
CA SER A 90 6.69 29.64 -2.26
C SER A 90 5.56 29.56 -1.22
N LEU A 91 4.32 29.84 -1.61
CA LEU A 91 3.18 29.71 -0.74
C LEU A 91 2.95 28.23 -0.40
N PRO A 92 2.82 27.88 0.88
CA PRO A 92 2.56 26.50 1.27
C PRO A 92 1.19 26.05 0.70
N SER A 93 1.19 24.91 0.01
CA SER A 93 -0.05 24.29 -0.42
C SER A 93 -0.88 23.87 0.80
N TYR A 94 -2.20 23.86 0.67
CA TYR A 94 -3.06 23.24 1.66
C TYR A 94 -2.70 21.75 1.75
N LYS A 95 -2.15 21.36 2.91
CA LYS A 95 -1.87 19.93 3.18
C LYS A 95 -3.21 19.25 3.46
N LEU A 96 -3.61 18.37 2.58
CA LEU A 96 -4.64 17.39 2.90
C LEU A 96 -4.05 16.41 3.92
N ASP A 97 -4.72 16.24 5.05
CA ASP A 97 -4.36 15.19 6.00
C ASP A 97 -4.54 13.83 5.30
N GLN A 98 -3.44 13.14 5.08
CA GLN A 98 -3.47 11.79 4.53
C GLN A 98 -3.79 10.82 5.67
N GLY A 99 -4.83 10.01 5.49
CA GLY A 99 -5.13 8.92 6.41
C GLY A 99 -4.00 7.89 6.42
N THR A 100 -3.76 7.30 7.58
CA THR A 100 -2.77 6.23 7.77
C THR A 100 -3.47 4.91 8.09
N MET A 101 -2.84 3.79 7.74
CA MET A 101 -3.31 2.50 8.20
C MET A 101 -2.98 2.33 9.68
N HIS A 102 -3.88 1.67 10.42
CA HIS A 102 -3.61 1.27 11.79
C HIS A 102 -2.37 0.34 11.84
N PRO A 103 -1.44 0.49 12.80
CA PRO A 103 -0.22 -0.31 12.87
C PRO A 103 -0.46 -1.82 12.90
N LEU A 104 -1.52 -2.30 13.57
CA LEU A 104 -1.89 -3.72 13.54
C LEU A 104 -2.32 -4.17 12.14
N SER A 105 -3.06 -3.35 11.41
CA SER A 105 -3.44 -3.65 10.02
C SER A 105 -2.23 -3.71 9.08
N ILE A 106 -1.22 -2.87 9.33
CA ILE A 106 0.06 -2.94 8.59
C ILE A 106 0.75 -4.28 8.84
N ILE A 107 0.82 -4.71 10.10
CA ILE A 107 1.43 -6.02 10.46
C ILE A 107 0.65 -7.18 9.84
N VAL A 108 -0.68 -7.16 9.90
CA VAL A 108 -1.52 -8.20 9.28
C VAL A 108 -1.25 -8.27 7.78
N SER A 109 -1.29 -7.15 7.06
CA SER A 109 -1.03 -7.13 5.62
C SER A 109 0.39 -7.65 5.28
N GLN A 110 1.39 -7.32 6.08
CA GLN A 110 2.75 -7.81 5.88
C GLN A 110 2.88 -9.32 6.15
N LEU A 111 2.15 -9.85 7.14
CA LEU A 111 2.08 -11.30 7.38
C LEU A 111 1.39 -12.02 6.23
N GLU A 112 0.25 -11.49 5.78
CA GLU A 112 -0.48 -12.04 4.64
C GLU A 112 0.39 -12.06 3.38
N GLU A 113 1.04 -10.97 3.04
CA GLU A 113 1.95 -10.87 1.89
C GLU A 113 3.09 -11.90 1.98
N LEU A 114 3.73 -12.00 3.15
CA LEU A 114 4.81 -12.97 3.38
C LEU A 114 4.33 -14.41 3.18
N PHE A 115 3.24 -14.81 3.85
CA PHE A 115 2.77 -16.18 3.80
C PHE A 115 2.11 -16.55 2.48
N LEU A 116 1.40 -15.63 1.82
CA LEU A 116 0.92 -15.81 0.45
C LEU A 116 2.10 -16.07 -0.51
N GLY A 117 3.18 -15.29 -0.38
CA GLY A 117 4.43 -15.51 -1.12
C GLY A 117 5.09 -16.88 -0.86
N MET A 118 4.82 -17.49 0.29
CA MET A 118 5.24 -18.85 0.64
C MET A 118 4.23 -19.93 0.22
N GLY A 119 3.14 -19.57 -0.45
CA GLY A 119 2.09 -20.47 -0.93
C GLY A 119 1.03 -20.85 0.09
N TYR A 120 0.85 -20.05 1.15
CA TYR A 120 -0.27 -20.20 2.07
C TYR A 120 -1.54 -19.57 1.48
N GLN A 121 -2.69 -20.00 1.96
CA GLN A 121 -3.99 -19.37 1.73
C GLN A 121 -4.44 -18.68 3.02
N ILE A 122 -5.23 -17.61 2.90
CA ILE A 122 -5.84 -16.94 4.05
C ILE A 122 -7.17 -17.66 4.31
N ALA A 123 -7.38 -18.10 5.55
CA ALA A 123 -8.62 -18.67 6.01
C ALA A 123 -9.25 -17.78 7.09
N GLU A 124 -10.55 -17.58 6.99
CA GLU A 124 -11.33 -16.76 7.92
C GLU A 124 -12.35 -17.64 8.65
N GLY A 125 -12.77 -17.20 9.82
CA GLY A 125 -13.79 -17.87 10.62
C GLY A 125 -14.45 -16.94 11.63
N PRO A 126 -15.56 -17.37 12.25
CA PRO A 126 -16.34 -16.55 13.17
C PRO A 126 -15.57 -16.20 14.44
N GLU A 127 -15.83 -15.01 15.00
CA GLU A 127 -15.31 -14.61 16.31
C GLU A 127 -16.13 -15.20 17.47
N VAL A 128 -17.42 -15.38 17.25
CA VAL A 128 -18.32 -16.13 18.15
C VAL A 128 -18.31 -17.58 17.72
N GLU A 129 -17.83 -18.47 18.57
CA GLU A 129 -17.54 -19.85 18.23
C GLU A 129 -18.15 -20.82 19.22
N SER A 130 -18.33 -22.07 18.82
CA SER A 130 -18.74 -23.10 19.73
C SER A 130 -17.58 -23.64 20.60
N ASP A 131 -17.88 -24.07 21.80
CA ASP A 131 -16.94 -24.75 22.70
C ASP A 131 -16.28 -25.96 22.02
N TYR A 132 -17.04 -26.65 21.17
CA TYR A 132 -16.57 -27.80 20.41
C TYR A 132 -15.39 -27.43 19.47
N PHE A 133 -15.51 -26.39 18.69
CA PHE A 133 -14.45 -25.94 17.78
C PHE A 133 -13.29 -25.26 18.52
N ASN A 134 -13.62 -24.44 19.53
CA ASN A 134 -12.59 -23.71 20.26
C ASN A 134 -11.73 -24.59 21.14
N PHE A 135 -12.29 -25.67 21.70
CA PHE A 135 -11.60 -26.50 22.67
C PHE A 135 -11.58 -27.99 22.33
N GLU A 136 -12.73 -28.63 22.13
CA GLU A 136 -12.78 -30.11 22.03
C GLU A 136 -11.97 -30.60 20.83
N LEU A 137 -12.18 -30.06 19.64
CA LEU A 137 -11.41 -30.41 18.44
C LEU A 137 -9.92 -30.03 18.54
N MET A 138 -9.56 -29.14 19.47
CA MET A 138 -8.17 -28.79 19.78
C MET A 138 -7.56 -29.65 20.89
N ASN A 139 -8.10 -30.85 21.11
CA ASN A 139 -7.65 -31.79 22.15
C ASN A 139 -7.76 -31.24 23.58
N LEU A 140 -8.75 -30.39 23.82
CA LEU A 140 -9.09 -29.78 25.12
C LEU A 140 -10.51 -30.23 25.54
N PRO A 141 -10.72 -31.47 25.94
CA PRO A 141 -12.04 -31.96 26.36
C PRO A 141 -12.57 -31.21 27.58
N LYS A 142 -13.88 -31.30 27.83
CA LYS A 142 -14.50 -30.71 29.03
C LYS A 142 -13.81 -31.24 30.30
N GLY A 143 -13.48 -30.31 31.22
CA GLY A 143 -12.74 -30.61 32.45
C GLY A 143 -11.22 -30.70 32.31
N HIS A 144 -10.67 -30.41 31.14
CA HIS A 144 -9.21 -30.36 30.98
C HIS A 144 -8.63 -29.13 31.69
N PRO A 145 -7.57 -29.27 32.54
CA PRO A 145 -7.01 -28.11 33.29
C PRO A 145 -6.54 -26.92 32.45
N ALA A 146 -6.09 -27.20 31.24
CA ALA A 146 -5.66 -26.09 30.33
C ALA A 146 -6.81 -25.17 29.87
N ARG A 147 -8.08 -25.53 30.07
CA ARG A 147 -9.23 -24.65 29.85
C ARG A 147 -9.29 -23.52 30.90
N ASP A 148 -8.98 -23.87 32.17
CA ASP A 148 -8.99 -22.92 33.28
C ASP A 148 -7.85 -21.89 33.16
N MET A 149 -6.80 -22.22 32.38
CA MET A 149 -5.69 -21.30 32.07
C MET A 149 -6.04 -20.26 30.99
N GLN A 150 -7.17 -20.47 30.28
CA GLN A 150 -7.66 -19.52 29.29
C GLN A 150 -8.95 -18.90 29.82
N ASP A 151 -8.84 -17.76 30.49
CA ASP A 151 -10.00 -17.00 30.91
C ASP A 151 -10.88 -16.65 29.71
N THR A 152 -12.05 -17.30 29.61
CA THR A 152 -12.89 -17.30 28.41
C THR A 152 -14.16 -16.48 28.63
N PHE A 153 -14.54 -15.67 27.63
CA PHE A 153 -15.85 -15.04 27.60
C PHE A 153 -16.89 -16.01 27.02
N TYR A 154 -17.69 -16.62 27.87
CA TYR A 154 -18.81 -17.45 27.47
C TYR A 154 -20.08 -16.59 27.28
N ILE A 155 -20.79 -16.82 26.16
CA ILE A 155 -22.10 -16.24 25.87
C ILE A 155 -23.19 -17.13 26.49
N ASP A 156 -23.02 -18.44 26.32
CA ASP A 156 -23.83 -19.50 26.96
C ASP A 156 -22.95 -20.72 27.24
N GLU A 157 -23.56 -21.86 27.65
CA GLU A 157 -22.83 -23.05 28.05
C GLU A 157 -21.97 -23.67 26.92
N ASN A 158 -22.27 -23.39 25.65
CA ASN A 158 -21.62 -24.00 24.50
C ASN A 158 -21.12 -22.97 23.47
N THR A 159 -21.35 -21.68 23.72
CA THR A 159 -20.99 -20.59 22.81
C THR A 159 -20.11 -19.57 23.54
N LEU A 160 -19.03 -19.16 22.89
CA LEU A 160 -18.00 -18.29 23.47
C LEU A 160 -17.40 -17.32 22.44
N MET A 161 -16.70 -16.32 22.93
CA MET A 161 -15.78 -15.54 22.11
C MET A 161 -14.47 -16.34 21.98
N ARG A 162 -14.02 -16.61 20.75
CA ARG A 162 -12.83 -17.44 20.51
C ARG A 162 -11.60 -16.90 21.24
N THR A 163 -10.88 -17.78 21.93
CA THR A 163 -9.69 -17.46 22.74
C THR A 163 -8.39 -17.49 21.91
N HIS A 164 -8.44 -18.04 20.73
CA HIS A 164 -7.38 -18.14 19.72
C HIS A 164 -8.02 -18.34 18.34
N THR A 165 -7.21 -18.25 17.28
CA THR A 165 -7.72 -18.46 15.91
C THR A 165 -7.69 -19.94 15.46
N SER A 166 -7.30 -20.87 16.34
CA SER A 166 -7.28 -22.33 16.05
C SER A 166 -8.62 -22.94 15.62
N PRO A 167 -9.81 -22.44 16.03
CA PRO A 167 -11.08 -22.92 15.47
C PRO A 167 -11.12 -22.87 13.95
N VAL A 168 -10.50 -21.84 13.34
CA VAL A 168 -10.42 -21.71 11.87
C VAL A 168 -9.59 -22.84 11.26
N GLN A 169 -8.56 -23.31 11.96
CA GLN A 169 -7.79 -24.49 11.54
C GLN A 169 -8.68 -25.74 11.53
N ALA A 170 -9.49 -25.96 12.59
CA ALA A 170 -10.42 -27.10 12.67
C ALA A 170 -11.48 -27.02 11.54
N HIS A 171 -12.07 -25.86 11.29
CA HIS A 171 -12.99 -25.67 10.17
C HIS A 171 -12.34 -26.00 8.82
N THR A 172 -11.10 -25.56 8.62
CA THR A 172 -10.34 -25.83 7.39
C THR A 172 -10.05 -27.32 7.22
N LEU A 173 -9.61 -27.99 8.28
CA LEU A 173 -9.37 -29.43 8.28
C LEU A 173 -10.64 -30.25 7.95
N LEU A 174 -11.76 -29.95 8.62
CA LEU A 174 -13.03 -30.63 8.35
C LEU A 174 -13.53 -30.36 6.92
N ALA A 175 -13.40 -29.12 6.41
CA ALA A 175 -13.77 -28.78 5.04
C ALA A 175 -12.95 -29.54 3.99
N ALA A 176 -11.69 -29.87 4.29
CA ALA A 176 -10.81 -30.65 3.41
C ALA A 176 -11.14 -32.15 3.35
N LYS A 177 -12.00 -32.66 4.25
CA LYS A 177 -12.49 -34.05 4.23
C LYS A 177 -11.37 -35.10 4.17
N GLY A 178 -10.32 -34.89 4.96
CA GLY A 178 -9.17 -35.82 5.05
C GLY A 178 -8.24 -35.79 3.84
N LYS A 179 -8.28 -34.74 3.03
CA LYS A 179 -7.43 -34.57 1.81
C LYS A 179 -6.52 -33.38 1.95
N GLY A 180 -5.23 -33.61 1.91
CA GLY A 180 -4.19 -32.57 1.80
C GLY A 180 -3.70 -32.36 0.38
N PRO A 181 -2.77 -31.41 0.16
CA PRO A 181 -2.13 -30.58 1.19
C PRO A 181 -3.02 -29.43 1.70
N ILE A 182 -2.82 -29.03 2.95
CA ILE A 182 -3.38 -27.81 3.54
C ILE A 182 -2.22 -26.89 3.93
N LYS A 183 -2.33 -25.62 3.60
CA LYS A 183 -1.34 -24.59 3.94
C LYS A 183 -2.05 -23.26 4.10
N VAL A 184 -2.40 -22.90 5.33
CA VAL A 184 -3.23 -21.73 5.62
C VAL A 184 -2.65 -20.88 6.73
N ILE A 185 -2.98 -19.59 6.70
CA ILE A 185 -2.89 -18.66 7.83
C ILE A 185 -4.28 -18.17 8.20
N CYS A 186 -4.49 -17.89 9.48
CA CYS A 186 -5.76 -17.46 10.03
C CYS A 186 -5.56 -16.20 10.87
N PRO A 187 -5.45 -15.00 10.26
CA PRO A 187 -5.41 -13.75 11.03
C PRO A 187 -6.80 -13.44 11.58
N GLY A 188 -6.86 -12.91 12.81
CA GLY A 188 -8.14 -12.52 13.38
C GLY A 188 -8.05 -12.07 14.83
N LYS A 189 -9.15 -11.44 15.30
CA LYS A 189 -9.31 -11.04 16.70
C LYS A 189 -9.59 -12.23 17.60
N THR A 190 -9.10 -12.15 18.80
CA THR A 190 -9.26 -13.14 19.87
C THR A 190 -9.57 -12.44 21.17
N TYR A 191 -10.18 -13.15 22.10
CA TYR A 191 -10.75 -12.59 23.32
C TYR A 191 -10.42 -13.45 24.52
N ARG A 192 -9.87 -12.83 25.57
CA ARG A 192 -9.59 -13.49 26.85
C ARG A 192 -10.01 -12.57 27.97
N ARG A 193 -10.48 -13.11 29.06
CA ARG A 193 -10.93 -12.35 30.21
C ARG A 193 -9.75 -11.93 31.11
N ASP A 194 -8.66 -11.54 30.47
CA ASP A 194 -7.48 -11.00 31.14
C ASP A 194 -7.71 -9.54 31.55
N ASP A 195 -7.07 -9.12 32.64
CA ASP A 195 -7.01 -7.71 33.02
C ASP A 195 -6.10 -6.93 32.07
N ASP A 196 -6.56 -5.75 31.66
CA ASP A 196 -5.78 -4.88 30.76
C ASP A 196 -4.58 -4.26 31.49
N ASP A 197 -3.39 -4.60 31.04
CA ASP A 197 -2.13 -4.00 31.49
C ASP A 197 -1.27 -3.49 30.32
N ALA A 198 0.02 -3.26 30.52
CA ALA A 198 0.91 -2.80 29.45
C ALA A 198 1.22 -3.91 28.39
N THR A 199 0.97 -5.18 28.70
CA THR A 199 1.34 -6.35 27.91
C THR A 199 0.18 -7.26 27.58
N HIS A 200 -0.94 -7.15 28.26
CA HIS A 200 -2.16 -7.93 28.08
C HIS A 200 -3.35 -7.04 27.77
N SER A 201 -4.26 -7.55 26.96
CA SER A 201 -5.54 -6.94 26.66
C SER A 201 -6.61 -8.02 26.54
N HIS A 202 -7.81 -7.73 27.00
CA HIS A 202 -8.97 -8.63 26.88
C HIS A 202 -9.35 -8.91 25.42
N GLN A 203 -8.97 -8.04 24.51
CA GLN A 203 -9.07 -8.21 23.07
C GLN A 203 -7.68 -8.03 22.44
N PHE A 204 -7.27 -8.95 21.60
CA PHE A 204 -6.01 -8.87 20.84
C PHE A 204 -6.14 -9.64 19.52
N MET A 205 -5.14 -9.53 18.67
CA MET A 205 -5.13 -10.20 17.38
C MET A 205 -4.09 -11.31 17.34
N GLN A 206 -4.44 -12.41 16.71
CA GLN A 206 -3.51 -13.49 16.38
C GLN A 206 -3.51 -13.78 14.89
N CYS A 207 -2.40 -14.31 14.40
CA CYS A 207 -2.32 -14.98 13.11
C CYS A 207 -1.76 -16.38 13.35
N GLU A 208 -2.58 -17.38 13.25
CA GLU A 208 -2.13 -18.76 13.32
C GLU A 208 -1.87 -19.33 11.93
N GLY A 209 -0.86 -20.18 11.82
CA GLY A 209 -0.54 -20.91 10.61
C GLY A 209 -0.69 -22.40 10.81
N LEU A 210 -1.19 -23.08 9.78
CA LEU A 210 -1.33 -24.55 9.73
C LEU A 210 -0.80 -25.06 8.40
N VAL A 211 0.04 -26.08 8.48
CA VAL A 211 0.44 -26.89 7.32
C VAL A 211 0.15 -28.35 7.64
N VAL A 212 -0.57 -29.04 6.75
CA VAL A 212 -0.81 -30.49 6.84
C VAL A 212 -0.56 -31.12 5.48
N ASP A 213 0.35 -32.05 5.43
CA ASP A 213 0.65 -32.85 4.24
C ASP A 213 1.35 -34.17 4.66
N LYS A 214 1.72 -34.99 3.68
CA LYS A 214 2.56 -36.15 3.89
C LYS A 214 4.01 -35.71 4.13
N ASN A 215 4.69 -36.36 5.08
CA ASN A 215 6.10 -36.16 5.39
C ASN A 215 6.48 -34.78 5.93
N ILE A 216 5.56 -34.03 6.54
CA ILE A 216 5.85 -32.77 7.24
C ILE A 216 6.64 -33.06 8.52
N THR A 217 7.67 -32.25 8.75
CA THR A 217 8.60 -32.42 9.87
C THR A 217 8.77 -31.16 10.72
N LEU A 218 9.35 -31.29 11.90
CA LEU A 218 9.74 -30.16 12.74
C LEU A 218 10.80 -29.26 12.06
N ALA A 219 11.58 -29.79 11.12
CA ALA A 219 12.54 -29.01 10.34
C ALA A 219 11.82 -28.07 9.36
N ASP A 220 10.67 -28.48 8.79
CA ASP A 220 9.85 -27.64 7.92
C ASP A 220 9.25 -26.48 8.72
N LEU A 221 8.75 -26.74 9.94
CA LEU A 221 8.31 -25.70 10.87
C LEU A 221 9.44 -24.71 11.15
N LYS A 222 10.61 -25.23 11.53
CA LYS A 222 11.78 -24.36 11.84
C LYS A 222 12.15 -23.50 10.63
N GLY A 223 12.24 -24.06 9.44
CA GLY A 223 12.58 -23.32 8.21
C GLY A 223 11.55 -22.23 7.89
N THR A 224 10.25 -22.52 8.06
CA THR A 224 9.16 -21.55 7.92
C THR A 224 9.32 -20.37 8.87
N LEU A 225 9.58 -20.66 10.14
CA LEU A 225 9.74 -19.61 11.18
C LEU A 225 11.05 -18.84 11.06
N GLU A 226 12.12 -19.44 10.53
CA GLU A 226 13.36 -18.70 10.18
C GLU A 226 13.12 -17.66 9.09
N VAL A 227 12.37 -18.00 8.06
CA VAL A 227 11.99 -17.05 7.00
C VAL A 227 11.17 -15.91 7.57
N PHE A 228 10.15 -16.23 8.38
CA PHE A 228 9.35 -15.22 9.08
C PHE A 228 10.22 -14.29 9.93
N ALA A 229 11.08 -14.83 10.80
CA ALA A 229 11.91 -14.05 11.71
C ALA A 229 12.85 -13.10 10.95
N ARG A 230 13.48 -13.56 9.87
CA ARG A 230 14.38 -12.75 9.06
C ARG A 230 13.66 -11.62 8.32
N LYS A 231 12.50 -11.90 7.76
CA LYS A 231 11.71 -10.90 7.01
C LYS A 231 11.11 -9.82 7.92
N PHE A 232 10.62 -10.18 9.09
CA PHE A 232 10.00 -9.24 10.02
C PHE A 232 10.97 -8.47 10.90
N PHE A 233 12.03 -9.13 11.35
CA PHE A 233 12.94 -8.57 12.35
C PHE A 233 14.38 -8.35 11.84
N GLY A 234 14.64 -8.67 10.57
CA GLY A 234 15.90 -8.44 9.87
C GLY A 234 16.72 -9.69 9.60
N GLU A 235 17.47 -9.69 8.50
CA GLU A 235 18.19 -10.84 7.92
C GLU A 235 19.18 -11.56 8.88
N LYS A 236 19.66 -10.87 9.89
CA LYS A 236 20.62 -11.41 10.89
C LYS A 236 19.94 -12.07 12.10
N ARG A 237 18.60 -12.20 12.06
CA ARG A 237 17.85 -12.82 13.17
C ARG A 237 17.99 -14.32 13.14
N GLU A 238 18.26 -14.87 14.30
CA GLU A 238 18.29 -16.30 14.54
C GLU A 238 17.08 -16.67 15.38
N ILE A 239 16.57 -17.89 15.22
CA ILE A 239 15.51 -18.44 16.05
C ILE A 239 16.08 -19.53 16.95
N ARG A 240 15.45 -19.69 18.11
CA ARG A 240 15.69 -20.77 19.05
C ARG A 240 14.35 -21.41 19.43
N LEU A 241 14.29 -22.73 19.34
CA LEU A 241 13.13 -23.51 19.77
C LEU A 241 13.40 -24.01 21.20
N ARG A 242 12.48 -23.70 22.12
CA ARG A 242 12.48 -24.23 23.49
C ARG A 242 11.33 -25.22 23.66
N PRO A 243 11.51 -26.39 24.30
CA PRO A 243 10.40 -27.28 24.61
C PRO A 243 9.31 -26.58 25.42
N SER A 244 8.05 -26.82 25.03
CA SER A 244 6.86 -26.32 25.71
C SER A 244 5.74 -27.36 25.66
N TYR A 245 4.56 -27.02 26.17
CA TYR A 245 3.40 -27.87 26.12
C TYR A 245 2.16 -27.09 25.67
N PHE A 246 1.54 -27.57 24.58
CA PHE A 246 0.21 -27.15 24.14
C PHE A 246 -0.61 -28.42 23.82
N PRO A 247 -1.88 -28.51 24.24
CA PRO A 247 -2.69 -29.70 24.03
C PRO A 247 -2.87 -30.13 22.58
N PHE A 248 -2.88 -29.14 21.67
CA PHE A 248 -3.11 -29.30 20.22
C PHE A 248 -1.84 -29.59 19.42
N THR A 249 -0.65 -29.55 20.04
CA THR A 249 0.63 -29.84 19.37
C THR A 249 1.49 -30.81 20.20
N GLU A 250 2.25 -31.71 19.50
CA GLU A 250 3.20 -32.65 20.11
C GLU A 250 4.26 -33.07 19.06
N PRO A 251 5.55 -32.73 19.24
CA PRO A 251 6.09 -31.84 20.27
C PRO A 251 5.65 -30.39 20.11
N SER A 252 5.57 -29.68 21.25
CA SER A 252 5.31 -28.26 21.32
C SER A 252 6.61 -27.50 21.61
N VAL A 253 6.71 -26.30 21.04
CA VAL A 253 7.87 -25.42 21.24
C VAL A 253 7.44 -23.98 21.40
N GLU A 254 8.14 -23.25 22.23
CA GLU A 254 8.18 -21.79 22.22
C GLU A 254 9.31 -21.33 21.32
N VAL A 255 9.09 -20.26 20.59
CA VAL A 255 10.02 -19.73 19.60
C VAL A 255 10.52 -18.37 20.05
N ASP A 256 11.83 -18.32 20.26
CA ASP A 256 12.53 -17.08 20.58
C ASP A 256 13.31 -16.57 19.37
N ILE A 257 13.41 -15.25 19.24
CA ILE A 257 14.33 -14.58 18.30
C ILE A 257 15.50 -13.97 19.04
N SER A 258 16.67 -13.88 18.38
CA SER A 258 17.82 -13.16 18.93
C SER A 258 17.49 -11.69 19.12
N CYS A 259 17.79 -11.14 20.29
CA CYS A 259 17.45 -9.77 20.65
C CYS A 259 18.05 -8.77 19.67
N HIS A 260 17.21 -7.87 19.13
CA HIS A 260 17.63 -6.88 18.15
C HIS A 260 18.53 -5.79 18.76
N HIS A 261 18.34 -5.48 20.04
CA HIS A 261 19.09 -4.43 20.72
C HIS A 261 20.54 -4.85 21.04
N CYS A 262 20.75 -6.08 21.53
CA CYS A 262 22.07 -6.54 21.96
C CYS A 262 22.71 -7.60 21.05
N GLY A 263 22.03 -7.99 19.96
CA GLY A 263 22.53 -9.02 19.05
C GLY A 263 22.81 -10.37 19.73
N GLY A 264 22.00 -10.75 20.73
CA GLY A 264 22.14 -12.01 21.45
C GLY A 264 23.07 -11.96 22.68
N LYS A 265 23.70 -10.81 22.99
CA LYS A 265 24.67 -10.69 24.09
C LYS A 265 24.04 -10.56 25.49
N GLY A 266 22.77 -10.24 25.56
CA GLY A 266 22.07 -9.93 26.81
C GLY A 266 22.01 -8.44 27.11
N CYS A 267 20.83 -7.90 27.40
CA CYS A 267 20.58 -6.51 27.79
C CYS A 267 19.31 -6.41 28.63
N ALA A 268 18.97 -5.20 29.10
CA ALA A 268 17.76 -4.98 29.90
C ALA A 268 16.47 -5.39 29.16
N MET A 269 16.36 -5.12 27.87
CA MET A 269 15.19 -5.49 27.05
C MET A 269 14.94 -7.01 27.01
N CYS A 270 15.98 -7.81 26.83
CA CYS A 270 15.87 -9.29 26.83
C CYS A 270 16.13 -9.88 28.23
N LYS A 271 16.13 -9.08 29.28
CA LYS A 271 16.37 -9.50 30.68
C LYS A 271 17.66 -10.32 30.84
N GLY A 272 18.73 -9.94 30.12
CA GLY A 272 20.02 -10.57 30.15
C GLY A 272 20.15 -11.88 29.35
N THR A 273 19.05 -12.41 28.77
CA THR A 273 19.05 -13.73 28.10
C THR A 273 19.64 -13.71 26.69
N GLY A 274 19.62 -12.56 26.01
CA GLY A 274 19.94 -12.42 24.58
C GLY A 274 18.81 -12.84 23.63
N TRP A 275 17.69 -13.35 24.15
CA TRP A 275 16.56 -13.90 23.39
C TRP A 275 15.24 -13.26 23.80
N ILE A 276 14.31 -13.16 22.87
CA ILE A 276 12.97 -12.62 23.09
C ILE A 276 11.96 -13.62 22.52
N GLU A 277 11.06 -14.10 23.38
CA GLU A 277 9.95 -14.97 22.97
C GLU A 277 8.94 -14.21 22.11
N ILE A 278 8.54 -14.83 20.98
CA ILE A 278 7.63 -14.21 20.01
C ILE A 278 6.36 -15.02 19.74
N LEU A 279 6.42 -16.37 19.82
CA LEU A 279 5.28 -17.21 19.47
C LEU A 279 5.41 -18.64 20.01
N GLY A 280 4.27 -19.32 20.08
CA GLY A 280 4.20 -20.77 20.30
C GLY A 280 3.97 -21.53 19.00
N ALA A 281 4.55 -22.73 18.90
CA ALA A 281 4.43 -23.59 17.72
C ALA A 281 4.56 -25.07 18.08
N GLY A 282 4.34 -25.96 17.12
CA GLY A 282 4.60 -27.39 17.29
C GLY A 282 4.08 -28.23 16.13
N MET A 283 4.35 -29.53 16.21
CA MET A 283 3.73 -30.49 15.31
C MET A 283 2.29 -30.69 15.75
N VAL A 284 1.35 -30.75 14.80
CA VAL A 284 -0.07 -30.95 15.11
C VAL A 284 -0.26 -32.31 15.81
N ASN A 285 -0.96 -32.30 16.94
CA ASN A 285 -1.23 -33.51 17.68
C ASN A 285 -2.03 -34.51 16.81
N PRO A 286 -1.61 -35.78 16.71
CA PRO A 286 -2.31 -36.80 15.92
C PRO A 286 -3.82 -36.88 16.22
N LYS A 287 -4.23 -36.71 17.49
CA LYS A 287 -5.65 -36.68 17.86
C LYS A 287 -6.44 -35.56 17.19
N VAL A 288 -5.83 -34.38 17.02
CA VAL A 288 -6.48 -33.26 16.32
C VAL A 288 -6.72 -33.61 14.85
N LEU A 289 -5.73 -34.24 14.19
CA LEU A 289 -5.87 -34.71 12.80
C LEU A 289 -6.98 -35.75 12.69
N ASP A 290 -6.96 -36.77 13.56
CA ASP A 290 -7.95 -37.85 13.55
C ASP A 290 -9.38 -37.34 13.82
N MET A 291 -9.55 -36.44 14.81
CA MET A 291 -10.86 -35.80 15.10
C MET A 291 -11.37 -34.93 13.94
N CYS A 292 -10.46 -34.35 13.15
CA CYS A 292 -10.81 -33.56 11.97
C CYS A 292 -10.87 -34.41 10.68
N GLY A 293 -10.82 -35.75 10.76
CA GLY A 293 -11.02 -36.66 9.65
C GLY A 293 -9.80 -36.94 8.77
N PHE A 294 -8.60 -36.61 9.24
CA PHE A 294 -7.33 -36.97 8.59
C PHE A 294 -6.77 -38.23 9.24
N ASP A 295 -6.21 -39.14 8.45
CA ASP A 295 -5.45 -40.28 8.99
C ASP A 295 -4.07 -39.81 9.47
N SER A 296 -3.89 -39.73 10.79
CA SER A 296 -2.64 -39.27 11.41
C SER A 296 -1.43 -40.18 11.16
N LYS A 297 -1.63 -41.38 10.60
CA LYS A 297 -0.55 -42.26 10.15
C LYS A 297 -0.01 -41.86 8.76
N GLU A 298 -0.83 -41.24 7.96
CA GLU A 298 -0.48 -40.81 6.60
C GLU A 298 -0.12 -39.31 6.54
N TYR A 299 -0.81 -38.47 7.32
CA TYR A 299 -0.64 -37.03 7.34
C TYR A 299 0.02 -36.55 8.63
N GLN A 300 0.94 -35.62 8.47
CA GLN A 300 1.52 -34.86 9.57
C GLN A 300 1.33 -33.37 9.31
N GLY A 301 1.48 -32.57 10.34
CA GLY A 301 1.38 -31.14 10.18
C GLY A 301 2.13 -30.38 11.26
N PHE A 302 2.31 -29.11 11.04
CA PHE A 302 2.73 -28.17 12.07
C PHE A 302 1.78 -26.98 12.15
N ALA A 303 1.73 -26.38 13.32
CA ALA A 303 1.01 -25.14 13.56
C ALA A 303 1.86 -24.16 14.38
N PHE A 304 1.57 -22.88 14.22
CA PHE A 304 2.18 -21.79 14.98
C PHE A 304 1.18 -20.68 15.22
N GLY A 305 1.33 -19.91 16.31
CA GLY A 305 0.43 -18.81 16.65
C GLY A 305 1.20 -17.53 16.96
N ILE A 306 1.06 -16.52 16.12
CA ILE A 306 1.72 -15.21 16.19
C ILE A 306 0.77 -14.21 16.83
N GLY A 307 1.14 -13.58 17.95
CA GLY A 307 0.44 -12.40 18.49
C GLY A 307 0.79 -11.15 17.68
N ILE A 308 -0.19 -10.54 17.04
CA ILE A 308 0.02 -9.40 16.13
C ILE A 308 0.57 -8.19 16.89
N GLU A 309 -0.02 -7.88 18.05
CA GLU A 309 0.46 -6.79 18.93
C GLU A 309 1.90 -7.04 19.38
N ARG A 310 2.23 -8.28 19.73
CA ARG A 310 3.59 -8.61 20.16
C ARG A 310 4.62 -8.34 19.07
N VAL A 311 4.29 -8.69 17.83
CA VAL A 311 5.12 -8.38 16.65
C VAL A 311 5.22 -6.86 16.43
N ALA A 312 4.08 -6.14 16.49
CA ALA A 312 4.03 -4.71 16.33
C ALA A 312 4.85 -3.98 17.41
N MET A 313 4.67 -4.36 18.68
CA MET A 313 5.42 -3.82 19.82
C MET A 313 6.93 -3.98 19.63
N LEU A 314 7.38 -5.18 19.23
CA LEU A 314 8.80 -5.45 19.00
C LEU A 314 9.35 -4.73 17.78
N LYS A 315 8.56 -4.61 16.70
CA LYS A 315 8.99 -3.99 15.45
C LYS A 315 9.09 -2.47 15.56
N TYR A 316 8.13 -1.85 16.24
CA TYR A 316 8.01 -0.39 16.34
C TYR A 316 8.52 0.18 17.67
N GLY A 317 8.94 -0.67 18.61
CA GLY A 317 9.42 -0.22 19.92
C GLY A 317 8.30 0.37 20.80
N ILE A 318 7.11 -0.23 20.75
CA ILE A 318 5.95 0.20 21.54
C ILE A 318 5.93 -0.58 22.85
N ASP A 319 5.89 0.12 23.98
CA ASP A 319 6.00 -0.50 25.32
C ASP A 319 4.63 -0.83 25.94
N ASN A 320 3.52 -0.30 25.39
CA ASN A 320 2.19 -0.44 25.98
C ASN A 320 1.17 -0.88 24.91
N ILE A 321 0.62 -2.09 25.07
CA ILE A 321 -0.38 -2.67 24.15
C ILE A 321 -1.64 -1.81 24.03
N ARG A 322 -2.00 -1.06 25.08
CA ARG A 322 -3.21 -0.21 25.10
C ARG A 322 -3.14 0.93 24.10
N ASP A 323 -1.93 1.34 23.67
CA ASP A 323 -1.77 2.41 22.69
C ASP A 323 -2.37 2.05 21.34
N PHE A 324 -2.47 0.74 21.02
CA PHE A 324 -3.14 0.26 19.80
C PHE A 324 -4.67 0.45 19.84
N TYR A 325 -5.28 0.60 21.02
CA TYR A 325 -6.72 0.57 21.23
C TYR A 325 -7.31 1.90 21.77
N ASN A 326 -6.46 2.88 22.04
CA ASN A 326 -6.89 4.17 22.60
C ASN A 326 -7.32 5.20 21.54
N ASP A 327 -7.20 4.90 20.25
CA ASP A 327 -7.51 5.78 19.12
C ASP A 327 -6.83 7.17 19.21
N ASP A 328 -5.66 7.26 19.83
CA ASP A 328 -4.90 8.51 19.93
C ASP A 328 -4.27 8.84 18.57
N LEU A 329 -4.77 9.90 17.94
CA LEU A 329 -4.27 10.35 16.64
C LEU A 329 -2.77 10.71 16.65
N ARG A 330 -2.21 11.13 17.80
CA ARG A 330 -0.77 11.41 17.91
C ARG A 330 0.05 10.12 17.81
N PHE A 331 -0.49 9.02 18.30
CA PHE A 331 0.08 7.69 18.15
C PHE A 331 -0.09 7.18 16.71
N LEU A 332 -1.32 7.19 16.19
CA LEU A 332 -1.64 6.66 14.87
C LEU A 332 -0.91 7.38 13.74
N ASN A 333 -0.75 8.70 13.83
CA ASN A 333 -0.05 9.51 12.82
C ASN A 333 1.46 9.22 12.71
N GLN A 334 2.04 8.43 13.62
CA GLN A 334 3.45 8.02 13.53
C GLN A 334 3.67 6.89 12.49
N PHE A 335 2.60 6.23 12.04
CA PHE A 335 2.65 5.11 11.10
C PHE A 335 2.31 5.54 9.66
N GLN A 336 2.71 6.76 9.26
CA GLN A 336 2.57 7.21 7.89
C GLN A 336 3.41 6.32 6.97
N ARG A 337 2.86 5.98 5.80
CA ARG A 337 3.64 5.28 4.76
C ARG A 337 4.86 6.15 4.44
N GLU A 338 6.06 5.59 4.61
CA GLU A 338 7.21 6.05 3.86
C GLU A 338 6.95 5.68 2.39
N GLU A 339 6.91 6.69 1.52
CA GLU A 339 6.77 6.53 0.07
C GLU A 339 7.98 5.82 -0.53
#